data_76c64102cc6cedd67c3a9d6bb968c3c5
#
_entry.id   76c64102cc6cedd67c3a9d6bb968c3c5
#
_cell.length_a   1.000
_cell.length_b   1.000
_cell.length_c   1.000
_cell.angle_alpha   90.00
_cell.angle_beta   90.00
_cell.angle_gamma   90.00
#
_symmetry.space_group_name_H-M   'P 1'
#
loop_
_entity.id
_entity.type
_entity.pdbx_description
1 polymer ?
#
loop_
_entity_poly.entity_id
_entity_poly.type
_entity_poly.pdbx_seq_one_letter_code
_entity_poly.pdbx_strand_id
1 'polypeptide(L)'
;MPNETELLAAVDTYFRALYACDVKLLDSVFHPASTLFDVDEGVVTVDPYPAWREVVANRQSPASVGQQRSDEVVNIDWLSDAAASVHVRLRVLDSIFVDHLSFVRGPDGWQIVAKVWHLERTL
;
A
#
# COMPACT_ATOMS: atom_id res chain seq x y z
N MET A 1 13.35 1.99 -21.03
CA MET A 1 12.20 1.09 -20.71
C MET A 1 11.99 1.07 -19.20
N PRO A 2 10.76 1.22 -18.73
CA PRO A 2 10.46 1.08 -17.31
C PRO A 2 10.81 -0.32 -16.82
N ASN A 3 11.35 -0.44 -15.61
CA ASN A 3 11.62 -1.73 -15.00
C ASN A 3 10.41 -2.19 -14.19
N GLU A 4 9.51 -2.90 -14.83
CA GLU A 4 8.29 -3.40 -14.21
C GLU A 4 8.59 -4.43 -13.11
N THR A 5 9.61 -5.25 -13.29
CA THR A 5 10.00 -6.27 -12.30
C THR A 5 10.39 -5.63 -10.97
N GLU A 6 11.18 -4.55 -10.99
CA GLU A 6 11.53 -3.81 -9.77
C GLU A 6 10.31 -3.18 -9.10
N LEU A 7 9.42 -2.58 -9.88
CA LEU A 7 8.20 -1.98 -9.35
C LEU A 7 7.30 -3.05 -8.71
N LEU A 8 7.11 -4.18 -9.39
CA LEU A 8 6.30 -5.28 -8.85
C LEU A 8 6.91 -5.87 -7.59
N ALA A 9 8.24 -5.88 -7.46
CA ALA A 9 8.91 -6.30 -6.22
C ALA A 9 8.58 -5.34 -5.06
N ALA A 10 8.54 -4.03 -5.32
CA ALA A 10 8.14 -3.04 -4.32
C ALA A 10 6.66 -3.20 -3.93
N VAL A 11 5.79 -3.45 -4.90
CA VAL A 11 4.37 -3.72 -4.63
C VAL A 11 4.21 -4.99 -3.78
N ASP A 12 4.98 -6.04 -4.07
CA ASP A 12 4.94 -7.26 -3.27
C ASP A 12 5.42 -7.02 -1.84
N THR A 13 6.43 -6.17 -1.65
CA THR A 13 6.87 -5.75 -0.31
C THR A 13 5.72 -5.08 0.46
N TYR A 14 4.96 -4.22 -0.21
CA TYR A 14 3.77 -3.59 0.36
C TYR A 14 2.75 -4.65 0.80
N PHE A 15 2.43 -5.60 -0.06
CA PHE A 15 1.48 -6.67 0.25
C PHE A 15 1.94 -7.52 1.44
N ARG A 16 3.21 -7.93 1.45
CA ARG A 16 3.77 -8.72 2.56
C ARG A 16 3.75 -7.95 3.87
N ALA A 17 4.05 -6.65 3.81
CA ALA A 17 4.04 -5.79 4.99
C ALA A 17 2.63 -5.74 5.61
N LEU A 18 1.59 -5.57 4.81
CA LEU A 18 0.22 -5.52 5.30
C LEU A 18 -0.29 -6.88 5.77
N TYR A 19 0.10 -7.95 5.08
CA TYR A 19 -0.29 -9.31 5.46
C TYR A 19 0.25 -9.67 6.86
N ALA A 20 1.48 -9.28 7.17
CA ALA A 20 2.15 -9.58 8.43
C ALA A 20 2.06 -8.44 9.46
N CYS A 21 1.52 -7.27 9.09
CA CYS A 21 1.61 -6.03 9.88
C CYS A 21 3.05 -5.73 10.27
N ASP A 22 3.98 -5.90 9.31
CA ASP A 22 5.41 -5.70 9.50
C ASP A 22 5.80 -4.27 9.14
N VAL A 23 5.94 -3.43 10.16
CA VAL A 23 6.22 -2.00 9.95
C VAL A 23 7.64 -1.73 9.42
N LYS A 24 8.58 -2.65 9.61
CA LYS A 24 9.91 -2.51 9.02
C LYS A 24 9.85 -2.69 7.50
N LEU A 25 9.04 -3.61 7.02
CA LEU A 25 8.78 -3.75 5.58
C LEU A 25 8.06 -2.53 5.05
N LEU A 26 7.08 -1.99 5.79
CA LEU A 26 6.41 -0.74 5.40
C LEU A 26 7.41 0.40 5.23
N ASP A 27 8.30 0.57 6.21
CA ASP A 27 9.31 1.63 6.16
C ASP A 27 10.23 1.50 4.93
N SER A 28 10.44 0.28 4.44
CA SER A 28 11.28 0.05 3.26
C SER A 28 10.62 0.44 1.95
N VAL A 29 9.29 0.57 1.91
CA VAL A 29 8.53 0.86 0.68
C VAL A 29 7.77 2.17 0.73
N PHE A 30 7.61 2.79 1.90
CA PHE A 30 6.98 4.11 2.04
C PHE A 30 8.03 5.19 2.25
N HIS A 31 7.90 6.28 1.49
CA HIS A 31 8.65 7.49 1.80
C HIS A 31 8.14 8.04 3.14
N PRO A 32 9.02 8.52 4.03
CA PRO A 32 8.58 9.00 5.36
C PRO A 32 7.62 10.19 5.30
N ALA A 33 7.61 10.96 4.22
CA ALA A 33 6.67 12.07 4.02
C ALA A 33 5.40 11.67 3.28
N SER A 34 5.19 10.38 3.03
CA SER A 34 4.00 9.88 2.35
C SER A 34 2.74 10.21 3.14
N THR A 35 1.64 10.46 2.40
CA THR A 35 0.34 10.77 2.99
C THR A 35 -0.72 9.86 2.39
N LEU A 36 -1.65 9.42 3.23
CA LEU A 36 -2.76 8.55 2.86
C LEU A 36 -4.07 9.34 2.92
N PHE A 37 -4.95 9.06 1.95
CA PHE A 37 -6.23 9.75 1.81
C PHE A 37 -7.37 8.75 1.65
N ASP A 38 -8.50 9.08 2.23
CA ASP A 38 -9.77 8.39 2.02
C ASP A 38 -10.90 9.40 2.07
N VAL A 39 -12.06 9.03 1.55
CA VAL A 39 -13.28 9.81 1.73
C VAL A 39 -14.27 8.94 2.50
N ASP A 40 -14.63 9.37 3.70
CA ASP A 40 -15.56 8.67 4.57
C ASP A 40 -16.74 9.58 4.87
N GLU A 41 -17.94 9.16 4.48
CA GLU A 41 -19.19 9.93 4.64
C GLU A 41 -19.06 11.38 4.14
N GLY A 42 -18.41 11.57 3.00
CA GLY A 42 -18.21 12.88 2.38
C GLY A 42 -17.09 13.71 2.98
N VAL A 43 -16.38 13.19 3.96
CA VAL A 43 -15.25 13.88 4.61
C VAL A 43 -13.94 13.28 4.13
N VAL A 44 -13.01 14.13 3.66
CA VAL A 44 -11.68 13.70 3.28
C VAL A 44 -10.86 13.48 4.55
N THR A 45 -10.39 12.25 4.76
CA THR A 45 -9.47 11.93 5.85
C THR A 45 -8.04 11.97 5.31
N VAL A 46 -7.12 12.49 6.11
CA VAL A 46 -5.72 12.66 5.74
C VAL A 46 -4.86 12.06 6.85
N ASP A 47 -4.13 11.01 6.51
CA ASP A 47 -3.25 10.33 7.46
C ASP A 47 -1.79 10.44 6.99
N PRO A 48 -0.93 11.19 7.68
CA PRO A 48 0.50 11.10 7.45
C PRO A 48 0.99 9.66 7.68
N TYR A 49 1.97 9.22 6.90
CA TYR A 49 2.47 7.86 7.01
C TYR A 49 2.82 7.44 8.45
N PRO A 50 3.53 8.26 9.27
CA PRO A 50 3.86 7.84 10.63
C PRO A 50 2.63 7.52 11.50
N ALA A 51 1.53 8.24 11.32
CA ALA A 51 0.29 7.97 12.05
C ALA A 51 -0.35 6.65 11.62
N TRP A 52 -0.43 6.41 10.30
CA TRP A 52 -0.98 5.16 9.78
C TRP A 52 -0.08 3.95 10.10
N ARG A 53 1.24 4.15 10.09
CA ARG A 53 2.19 3.12 10.50
C ARG A 53 1.86 2.58 11.90
N GLU A 54 1.50 3.46 12.84
CA GLU A 54 1.10 3.05 14.20
C GLU A 54 -0.20 2.23 14.19
N VAL A 55 -1.15 2.58 13.34
CA VAL A 55 -2.38 1.79 13.17
C VAL A 55 -2.03 0.37 12.72
N VAL A 56 -1.17 0.22 11.74
CA VAL A 56 -0.74 -1.11 11.24
C VAL A 56 0.01 -1.87 12.32
N ALA A 57 0.91 -1.20 13.06
CA ALA A 57 1.70 -1.83 14.12
C ALA A 57 0.82 -2.43 15.24
N ASN A 58 -0.34 -1.87 15.47
CA ASN A 58 -1.21 -2.23 16.60
C ASN A 58 -2.45 -3.04 16.21
N ARG A 59 -2.65 -3.34 14.93
CA ARG A 59 -3.78 -4.15 14.49
C ARG A 59 -3.42 -5.62 14.34
N GLN A 60 -4.43 -6.49 14.43
CA GLN A 60 -4.26 -7.91 14.19
C GLN A 60 -3.92 -8.16 12.72
N SER A 61 -2.88 -8.94 12.46
CA SER A 61 -2.48 -9.26 11.09
C SER A 61 -3.24 -10.46 10.54
N PRO A 62 -3.51 -10.49 9.23
CA PRO A 62 -4.04 -11.70 8.58
C PRO A 62 -3.15 -12.92 8.83
N ALA A 63 -1.82 -12.75 8.81
CA ALA A 63 -0.87 -13.82 9.06
C ALA A 63 -1.04 -14.45 10.44
N SER A 64 -1.32 -13.64 11.47
CA SER A 64 -1.45 -14.12 12.85
C SER A 64 -2.65 -15.02 13.07
N VAL A 65 -3.65 -14.96 12.21
CA VAL A 65 -4.86 -15.80 12.28
C VAL A 65 -4.87 -16.87 11.20
N GLY A 66 -3.75 -17.09 10.49
CA GLY A 66 -3.66 -18.10 9.46
C GLY A 66 -4.48 -17.82 8.21
N GLN A 67 -4.86 -16.57 7.97
CA GLN A 67 -5.60 -16.21 6.77
C GLN A 67 -4.72 -16.38 5.54
N GLN A 68 -5.25 -16.99 4.50
CA GLN A 68 -4.55 -17.09 3.23
C GLN A 68 -4.36 -15.67 2.64
N ARG A 69 -3.15 -15.39 2.16
CA ARG A 69 -2.84 -14.12 1.51
C ARG A 69 -3.72 -13.94 0.26
N SER A 70 -4.33 -12.77 0.12
CA SER A 70 -5.18 -12.43 -1.01
C SER A 70 -4.90 -10.99 -1.43
N ASP A 71 -4.19 -10.83 -2.53
CA ASP A 71 -3.82 -9.53 -3.08
C ASP A 71 -3.56 -9.64 -4.58
N GLU A 72 -3.78 -8.56 -5.30
CA GLU A 72 -3.55 -8.50 -6.74
C GLU A 72 -3.23 -7.09 -7.22
N VAL A 73 -2.43 -7.02 -8.27
CA VAL A 73 -2.21 -5.79 -9.03
C VAL A 73 -3.28 -5.72 -10.11
N VAL A 74 -4.12 -4.70 -10.06
CA VAL A 74 -5.21 -4.51 -11.03
C VAL A 74 -4.69 -3.79 -12.27
N ASN A 75 -3.87 -2.75 -12.09
CA ASN A 75 -3.36 -1.95 -13.20
C ASN A 75 -2.12 -1.16 -12.78
N ILE A 76 -1.24 -0.91 -13.75
CA ILE A 76 -0.07 -0.04 -13.59
C ILE A 76 -0.17 1.05 -14.65
N ASP A 77 -0.06 2.30 -14.23
CA ASP A 77 -0.04 3.47 -15.12
C ASP A 77 1.31 4.19 -14.96
N TRP A 78 2.15 4.09 -15.99
CA TRP A 78 3.48 4.67 -15.98
C TRP A 78 3.43 6.14 -16.36
N LEU A 79 3.98 7.01 -15.49
CA LEU A 79 4.18 8.43 -15.81
C LEU A 79 5.52 8.64 -16.48
N SER A 80 6.54 7.91 -16.03
CA SER A 80 7.92 7.95 -16.55
C SER A 80 8.63 6.66 -16.12
N ASP A 81 9.92 6.53 -16.42
CA ASP A 81 10.72 5.41 -15.92
C ASP A 81 10.92 5.45 -14.39
N ALA A 82 10.59 6.57 -13.75
CA ALA A 82 10.81 6.80 -12.32
C ALA A 82 9.54 7.13 -11.54
N ALA A 83 8.38 7.01 -12.17
CA ALA A 83 7.10 7.29 -11.47
C ALA A 83 5.97 6.48 -12.10
N ALA A 84 5.12 5.91 -11.24
CA ALA A 84 3.98 5.13 -11.68
C ALA A 84 2.87 5.16 -10.62
N SER A 85 1.63 5.03 -11.08
CA SER A 85 0.48 4.78 -10.22
C SER A 85 0.10 3.31 -10.34
N VAL A 86 -0.05 2.62 -9.21
CA VAL A 86 -0.40 1.20 -9.19
C VAL A 86 -1.73 1.03 -8.47
N HIS A 87 -2.70 0.46 -9.17
CA HIS A 87 -4.00 0.11 -8.61
C HIS A 87 -3.93 -1.33 -8.11
N VAL A 88 -4.22 -1.52 -6.82
CA VAL A 88 -4.17 -2.85 -6.18
C VAL A 88 -5.47 -3.13 -5.44
N ARG A 89 -5.73 -4.40 -5.21
CA ARG A 89 -6.81 -4.88 -4.35
C ARG A 89 -6.22 -5.89 -3.38
N LEU A 90 -6.61 -5.81 -2.10
CA LEU A 90 -6.10 -6.74 -1.10
C LEU A 90 -7.13 -6.96 0.01
N ARG A 91 -7.02 -8.12 0.63
CA ARG A 91 -7.85 -8.49 1.77
C ARG A 91 -7.06 -8.33 3.08
N VAL A 92 -7.66 -7.67 4.06
CA VAL A 92 -7.15 -7.59 5.43
C VAL A 92 -8.28 -8.04 6.36
N LEU A 93 -8.16 -9.24 6.93
CA LEU A 93 -9.22 -9.88 7.72
C LEU A 93 -10.52 -9.95 6.91
N ASP A 94 -11.60 -9.31 7.35
CA ASP A 94 -12.88 -9.33 6.65
C ASP A 94 -13.08 -8.13 5.72
N SER A 95 -12.05 -7.33 5.50
CA SER A 95 -12.12 -6.12 4.67
C SER A 95 -11.39 -6.31 3.36
N ILE A 96 -12.06 -5.94 2.26
CA ILE A 96 -11.45 -5.86 0.93
C ILE A 96 -11.18 -4.39 0.64
N PHE A 97 -9.92 -4.05 0.46
CA PHE A 97 -9.47 -2.69 0.13
C PHE A 97 -9.03 -2.60 -1.31
N VAL A 98 -9.26 -1.44 -1.90
CA VAL A 98 -8.67 -1.04 -3.18
C VAL A 98 -7.84 0.21 -2.94
N ASP A 99 -6.64 0.25 -3.49
CA ASP A 99 -5.72 1.36 -3.30
C ASP A 99 -5.19 1.85 -4.63
N HIS A 100 -5.02 3.17 -4.74
CA HIS A 100 -4.15 3.77 -5.74
C HIS A 100 -2.86 4.19 -5.03
N LEU A 101 -1.74 3.59 -5.43
CA LEU A 101 -0.42 3.83 -4.86
C LEU A 101 0.41 4.64 -5.83
N SER A 102 0.82 5.84 -5.43
CA SER A 102 1.74 6.65 -6.23
C SER A 102 3.17 6.30 -5.83
N PHE A 103 3.90 5.71 -6.76
CA PHE A 103 5.29 5.30 -6.59
C PHE A 103 6.23 6.25 -7.30
N VAL A 104 7.35 6.53 -6.66
CA VAL A 104 8.49 7.21 -7.31
C VAL A 104 9.76 6.42 -7.04
N ARG A 105 10.70 6.45 -8.00
CA ARG A 105 11.99 5.80 -7.88
C ARG A 105 13.07 6.84 -7.68
N GLY A 106 13.69 6.81 -6.51
CA GLY A 106 14.81 7.67 -6.16
C GLY A 106 16.06 6.83 -5.85
N PRO A 107 17.05 7.43 -5.15
CA PRO A 107 18.29 6.73 -4.79
C PRO A 107 18.07 5.48 -3.94
N ASP A 108 17.01 5.46 -3.15
CA ASP A 108 16.67 4.35 -2.25
C ASP A 108 15.71 3.34 -2.90
N GLY A 109 15.51 3.41 -4.22
CA GLY A 109 14.62 2.54 -4.95
C GLY A 109 13.19 3.08 -5.03
N TRP A 110 12.23 2.20 -5.30
CA TRP A 110 10.83 2.56 -5.43
C TRP A 110 10.20 2.81 -4.06
N GLN A 111 9.54 3.95 -3.91
CA GLN A 111 8.83 4.30 -2.68
C GLN A 111 7.45 4.85 -2.97
N ILE A 112 6.48 4.52 -2.12
CA ILE A 112 5.14 5.09 -2.16
C ILE A 112 5.20 6.48 -1.54
N VAL A 113 4.68 7.47 -2.25
CA VAL A 113 4.62 8.87 -1.78
C VAL A 113 3.21 9.33 -1.46
N ALA A 114 2.20 8.65 -2.01
CA ALA A 114 0.80 8.92 -1.71
C ALA A 114 -0.01 7.64 -1.90
N LYS A 115 -1.03 7.49 -1.08
CA LYS A 115 -1.98 6.39 -1.18
C LYS A 115 -3.39 6.95 -1.06
N VAL A 116 -4.25 6.66 -2.03
CA VAL A 116 -5.68 6.86 -1.91
C VAL A 116 -6.30 5.48 -1.80
N TRP A 117 -7.02 5.22 -0.72
CA TRP A 117 -7.58 3.91 -0.44
C TRP A 117 -9.09 3.97 -0.26
N HIS A 118 -9.72 2.83 -0.42
CA HIS A 118 -11.17 2.71 -0.27
C HIS A 118 -11.50 1.31 0.24
N LEU A 119 -12.39 1.25 1.23
CA LEU A 119 -12.97 -0.02 1.66
C LEU A 119 -14.04 -0.41 0.63
N GLU A 120 -13.71 -1.38 -0.23
CA GLU A 120 -14.62 -1.80 -1.30
C GLU A 120 -15.82 -2.58 -0.75
N ARG A 121 -15.56 -3.49 0.20
CA ARG A 121 -16.61 -4.27 0.87
C ARG A 121 -16.09 -4.97 2.11
N THR A 122 -17.00 -5.34 2.97
CA THR A 122 -16.76 -6.20 4.14
C THR A 122 -17.39 -7.57 3.89
N LEU A 123 -16.66 -8.61 4.19
CA LEU A 123 -17.10 -9.99 4.01
C LEU A 123 -17.93 -10.48 5.19
#